data_4518f919efa12e97ff8a5b7cc08d39fc
#
_entry.id   4518f919efa12e97ff8a5b7cc08d39fc
#
_cell.length_a   1.000
_cell.length_b   1.000
_cell.length_c   1.000
_cell.angle_alpha   90.00
_cell.angle_beta   90.00
_cell.angle_gamma   90.00
#
_symmetry.space_group_name_H-M   'P 1'
#
loop_
_entity.id
_entity.type
_entity.pdbx_description
1 polymer ?
#
loop_
_entity_poly.entity_id
_entity_poly.type
_entity_poly.pdbx_seq_one_letter_code
_entity_poly.pdbx_strand_id
1 'polypeptide(L)'
;MTTQPGPTQPVTWLESRPPERIVGDGVVLQRAHADHVDGLVEAVRESLPELQRWMPWAIDDYGAAEAREWQQGCDDQWPTGGGFAYVILEGDRIVGTVGLINRLEPGWLEIGYWVRTPATGKRLARRATAALIEATRTHLPEVEGVAIHHAVGNDASRSVPIGLDFVYVGESEPTPDRPFQQVAEAVWRLPLL
;
A
#
# COMPACT_ATOMS: atom_id res chain seq x y z
N MET A 1 7.65 -0.66 20.75
CA MET A 1 8.75 -0.94 19.81
C MET A 1 8.20 -1.87 18.74
N THR A 2 7.66 -1.32 17.68
CA THR A 2 7.11 -2.08 16.56
C THR A 2 8.26 -2.32 15.60
N THR A 3 8.90 -3.45 15.70
CA THR A 3 9.98 -3.86 14.81
C THR A 3 9.39 -4.07 13.43
N GLN A 4 9.59 -3.12 12.53
CA GLN A 4 9.51 -3.41 11.11
C GLN A 4 10.49 -4.55 10.81
N PRO A 5 10.16 -5.49 9.91
CA PRO A 5 11.11 -6.51 9.52
C PRO A 5 12.40 -5.80 9.05
N GLY A 6 13.53 -6.21 9.62
CA GLY A 6 14.85 -5.69 9.28
C GLY A 6 15.17 -5.81 7.79
N PRO A 7 16.30 -5.28 7.31
CA PRO A 7 16.64 -5.21 5.90
C PRO A 7 16.42 -6.57 5.25
N THR A 8 15.39 -6.64 4.45
CA THR A 8 15.04 -7.84 3.71
C THR A 8 16.17 -8.11 2.72
N GLN A 9 16.66 -9.34 2.69
CA GLN A 9 17.62 -9.74 1.67
C GLN A 9 17.05 -9.42 0.28
N PRO A 10 17.89 -9.05 -0.70
CA PRO A 10 17.41 -8.72 -2.02
C PRO A 10 16.52 -9.83 -2.54
N VAL A 11 15.35 -9.44 -3.03
CA VAL A 11 14.38 -10.37 -3.60
C VAL A 11 14.88 -10.77 -4.98
N THR A 12 15.43 -11.95 -5.08
CA THR A 12 16.17 -12.40 -6.27
C THR A 12 15.30 -12.61 -7.52
N TRP A 13 13.97 -12.69 -7.37
CA TRP A 13 13.07 -12.92 -8.52
C TRP A 13 12.55 -11.63 -9.15
N LEU A 14 12.65 -10.47 -8.46
CA LEU A 14 12.14 -9.19 -8.94
C LEU A 14 13.32 -8.27 -9.28
N GLU A 15 13.70 -8.25 -10.56
CA GLU A 15 14.85 -7.47 -11.05
C GLU A 15 14.45 -6.07 -11.52
N SER A 16 13.23 -5.92 -12.05
CA SER A 16 12.69 -4.67 -12.57
C SER A 16 12.20 -3.73 -11.46
N ARG A 17 12.09 -2.44 -11.78
CA ARG A 17 11.58 -1.40 -10.87
C ARG A 17 10.51 -0.57 -11.57
N PRO A 18 9.41 -0.22 -10.87
CA PRO A 18 8.41 0.67 -11.43
C PRO A 18 8.93 2.12 -11.46
N PRO A 19 8.32 3.01 -12.26
CA PRO A 19 8.71 4.41 -12.29
C PRO A 19 8.42 5.09 -10.95
N GLU A 20 9.26 6.08 -10.57
CA GLU A 20 9.08 6.84 -9.33
C GLU A 20 7.84 7.76 -9.35
N ARG A 21 7.32 8.03 -10.53
CA ARG A 21 6.11 8.82 -10.73
C ARG A 21 5.16 8.11 -11.70
N ILE A 22 3.91 7.93 -11.28
CA ILE A 22 2.85 7.33 -12.08
C ILE A 22 1.70 8.34 -12.16
N VAL A 23 1.23 8.60 -13.38
CA VAL A 23 0.07 9.47 -13.62
C VAL A 23 -1.09 8.60 -14.08
N GLY A 24 -2.16 8.60 -13.34
CA GLY A 24 -3.39 7.87 -13.66
C GLY A 24 -4.58 8.82 -13.84
N ASP A 25 -5.78 8.26 -13.89
CA ASP A 25 -7.05 8.98 -14.02
C ASP A 25 -7.25 9.98 -12.85
N GLY A 26 -6.74 11.20 -13.01
CA GLY A 26 -6.83 12.29 -12.03
C GLY A 26 -6.17 12.00 -10.68
N VAL A 27 -5.20 11.08 -10.63
CA VAL A 27 -4.32 10.85 -9.50
C VAL A 27 -2.87 10.87 -9.95
N VAL A 28 -1.99 11.29 -9.06
CA VAL A 28 -0.55 11.20 -9.24
C VAL A 28 0.00 10.38 -8.07
N LEU A 29 0.74 9.33 -8.40
CA LEU A 29 1.49 8.55 -7.44
C LEU A 29 2.95 9.01 -7.53
N GLN A 30 3.49 9.44 -6.42
CA GLN A 30 4.89 9.83 -6.33
C GLN A 30 5.60 8.91 -5.34
N ARG A 31 6.74 8.34 -5.70
CA ARG A 31 7.57 7.56 -4.78
C ARG A 31 7.67 8.28 -3.44
N ALA A 32 7.48 7.56 -2.35
CA ALA A 32 7.63 8.11 -1.01
C ALA A 32 9.07 8.66 -0.84
N HIS A 33 9.17 9.89 -0.33
CA HIS A 33 10.42 10.64 -0.17
C HIS A 33 10.42 11.41 1.15
N ALA A 34 11.59 11.79 1.65
CA ALA A 34 11.73 12.52 2.90
C ALA A 34 10.92 13.84 2.94
N ASP A 35 10.76 14.50 1.80
CA ASP A 35 9.97 15.75 1.68
C ASP A 35 8.47 15.54 1.92
N HIS A 36 8.00 14.29 1.89
CA HIS A 36 6.60 13.96 2.12
C HIS A 36 6.24 13.78 3.60
N VAL A 37 7.22 13.76 4.51
CA VAL A 37 7.04 13.44 5.93
C VAL A 37 5.97 14.34 6.59
N ASP A 38 6.08 15.65 6.44
CA ASP A 38 5.15 16.58 7.08
C ASP A 38 3.71 16.44 6.54
N GLY A 39 3.56 16.27 5.22
CA GLY A 39 2.27 16.02 4.59
C GLY A 39 1.65 14.67 4.97
N LEU A 40 2.49 13.64 5.19
CA LEU A 40 2.04 12.34 5.72
C LEU A 40 1.53 12.46 7.15
N VAL A 41 2.26 13.15 8.02
CA VAL A 41 1.82 13.40 9.40
C VAL A 41 0.48 14.11 9.43
N GLU A 42 0.32 15.16 8.62
CA GLU A 42 -0.95 15.87 8.51
C GLU A 42 -2.09 14.93 8.06
N ALA A 43 -1.86 14.17 6.99
CA ALA A 43 -2.86 13.27 6.41
C ALA A 43 -3.28 12.14 7.40
N VAL A 44 -2.31 11.56 8.12
CA VAL A 44 -2.59 10.52 9.12
C VAL A 44 -3.36 11.10 10.29
N ARG A 45 -2.93 12.24 10.87
CA ARG A 45 -3.59 12.85 12.02
C ARG A 45 -5.04 13.24 11.73
N GLU A 46 -5.34 13.77 10.56
CA GLU A 46 -6.72 14.05 10.15
C GLU A 46 -7.58 12.78 9.99
N SER A 47 -6.95 11.65 9.81
CA SER A 47 -7.62 10.38 9.52
C SER A 47 -7.50 9.37 10.66
N LEU A 48 -6.87 9.76 11.77
CA LEU A 48 -6.46 8.85 12.82
C LEU A 48 -7.60 7.96 13.35
N PRO A 49 -8.79 8.50 13.70
CA PRO A 49 -9.88 7.67 14.23
C PRO A 49 -10.34 6.56 13.26
N GLU A 50 -10.31 6.83 11.95
CA GLU A 50 -10.71 5.83 10.96
C GLU A 50 -9.56 4.84 10.68
N LEU A 51 -8.32 5.31 10.61
CA LEU A 51 -7.15 4.46 10.40
C LEU A 51 -6.94 3.47 11.54
N GLN A 52 -7.12 3.89 12.79
CA GLN A 52 -6.97 3.05 13.98
C GLN A 52 -7.91 1.83 13.99
N ARG A 53 -9.05 1.92 13.31
CA ARG A 53 -9.97 0.78 13.20
C ARG A 53 -9.38 -0.39 12.41
N TRP A 54 -8.47 -0.12 11.49
CA TRP A 54 -7.99 -1.09 10.52
C TRP A 54 -6.47 -1.22 10.45
N MET A 55 -5.73 -0.21 10.91
CA MET A 55 -4.29 -0.07 10.74
C MET A 55 -3.58 -0.03 12.09
N PRO A 56 -2.95 -1.13 12.53
CA PRO A 56 -2.26 -1.19 13.84
C PRO A 56 -1.12 -0.18 14.02
N TRP A 57 -0.57 0.34 12.93
CA TRP A 57 0.47 1.37 12.96
C TRP A 57 -0.06 2.79 13.25
N ALA A 58 -1.38 3.01 13.15
CA ALA A 58 -2.00 4.31 13.40
C ALA A 58 -2.18 4.53 14.91
N ILE A 59 -1.14 4.97 15.59
CA ILE A 59 -1.11 5.22 17.04
C ILE A 59 -1.50 6.66 17.37
N ASP A 60 -1.94 6.91 18.60
CA ASP A 60 -2.38 8.24 19.05
C ASP A 60 -1.32 9.34 18.89
N ASP A 61 -0.06 9.00 19.16
CA ASP A 61 1.07 9.90 19.08
C ASP A 61 1.76 9.90 17.70
N TYR A 62 1.07 9.45 16.63
CA TYR A 62 1.67 9.44 15.30
C TYR A 62 2.21 10.81 14.91
N GLY A 63 3.49 10.86 14.58
CA GLY A 63 4.20 12.09 14.28
C GLY A 63 5.34 11.92 13.27
N ALA A 64 6.23 12.90 13.26
CA ALA A 64 7.35 12.91 12.31
C ALA A 64 8.35 11.77 12.52
N ALA A 65 8.42 11.18 13.71
CA ALA A 65 9.30 10.04 13.96
C ALA A 65 8.78 8.80 13.23
N GLU A 66 7.50 8.47 13.40
CA GLU A 66 6.85 7.33 12.75
C GLU A 66 6.81 7.49 11.23
N ALA A 67 6.54 8.71 10.75
CA ALA A 67 6.53 9.00 9.32
C ALA A 67 7.92 8.86 8.68
N ARG A 68 8.98 9.28 9.38
CA ARG A 68 10.37 9.08 8.91
C ARG A 68 10.80 7.63 8.95
N GLU A 69 10.43 6.88 10.00
CA GLU A 69 10.70 5.44 10.08
C GLU A 69 10.05 4.70 8.91
N TRP A 70 8.78 4.99 8.63
CA TRP A 70 8.09 4.43 7.47
C TRP A 70 8.77 4.79 6.15
N GLN A 71 9.12 6.06 5.97
CA GLN A 71 9.78 6.55 4.76
C GLN A 71 11.16 5.90 4.56
N GLN A 72 11.96 5.80 5.63
CA GLN A 72 13.25 5.10 5.58
C GLN A 72 13.08 3.64 5.17
N GLY A 73 12.07 2.94 5.73
CA GLY A 73 11.74 1.58 5.32
C GLY A 73 11.38 1.47 3.83
N CYS A 74 10.70 2.49 3.27
CA CYS A 74 10.40 2.54 1.84
C CYS A 74 11.69 2.71 1.00
N ASP A 75 12.61 3.57 1.43
CA ASP A 75 13.89 3.77 0.74
C ASP A 75 14.77 2.51 0.77
N ASP A 76 14.77 1.78 1.88
CA ASP A 76 15.53 0.53 2.02
C ASP A 76 14.95 -0.61 1.17
N GLN A 77 13.62 -0.66 1.02
CA GLN A 77 12.94 -1.71 0.27
C GLN A 77 12.95 -1.48 -1.25
N TRP A 78 12.94 -0.24 -1.71
CA TRP A 78 12.87 0.07 -3.14
C TRP A 78 14.00 -0.55 -3.97
N PRO A 79 15.29 -0.40 -3.61
CA PRO A 79 16.39 -0.98 -4.38
C PRO A 79 16.46 -2.50 -4.30
N THR A 80 15.91 -3.10 -3.26
CA THR A 80 15.93 -4.56 -3.06
C THR A 80 14.73 -5.27 -3.70
N GLY A 81 13.70 -4.53 -4.14
CA GLY A 81 12.45 -5.12 -4.60
C GLY A 81 11.54 -5.63 -3.47
N GLY A 82 11.82 -5.25 -2.22
CA GLY A 82 10.99 -5.60 -1.06
C GLY A 82 9.64 -4.88 -1.03
N GLY A 83 9.58 -3.69 -1.63
CA GLY A 83 8.35 -2.91 -1.73
C GLY A 83 8.54 -1.61 -2.51
N PHE A 84 7.42 -1.10 -3.06
CA PHE A 84 7.37 0.12 -3.84
C PHE A 84 6.23 1.01 -3.33
N ALA A 85 6.55 1.95 -2.46
CA ALA A 85 5.56 2.80 -1.80
C ALA A 85 5.46 4.18 -2.46
N TYR A 86 4.22 4.63 -2.64
CA TYR A 86 3.90 5.93 -3.22
C TYR A 86 2.97 6.71 -2.30
N VAL A 87 3.15 8.01 -2.26
CA VAL A 87 2.10 8.93 -1.81
C VAL A 87 1.14 9.19 -2.97
N ILE A 88 -0.15 9.30 -2.64
CA ILE A 88 -1.20 9.70 -3.58
C ILE A 88 -1.35 11.21 -3.47
N LEU A 89 -1.19 11.92 -4.58
CA LEU A 89 -1.30 13.38 -4.63
C LEU A 89 -2.60 13.83 -5.32
N GLU A 90 -3.28 14.79 -4.72
CA GLU A 90 -4.31 15.62 -5.35
C GLU A 90 -3.78 17.08 -5.36
N GLY A 91 -3.28 17.54 -6.52
CA GLY A 91 -2.39 18.70 -6.59
C GLY A 91 -1.09 18.43 -5.83
N ASP A 92 -0.74 19.33 -4.91
CA ASP A 92 0.44 19.19 -4.05
C ASP A 92 0.12 18.54 -2.69
N ARG A 93 -1.13 18.16 -2.46
CA ARG A 93 -1.59 17.62 -1.17
C ARG A 93 -1.54 16.10 -1.16
N ILE A 94 -0.94 15.53 -0.11
CA ILE A 94 -0.98 14.09 0.14
C ILE A 94 -2.38 13.72 0.63
N VAL A 95 -3.03 12.80 -0.10
CA VAL A 95 -4.38 12.31 0.19
C VAL A 95 -4.40 10.81 0.55
N GLY A 96 -3.26 10.17 0.67
CA GLY A 96 -3.11 8.78 1.07
C GLY A 96 -1.82 8.18 0.58
N THR A 97 -1.70 6.86 0.72
CA THR A 97 -0.60 6.09 0.13
C THR A 97 -1.14 4.86 -0.58
N VAL A 98 -0.36 4.37 -1.54
CA VAL A 98 -0.56 3.08 -2.21
C VAL A 98 0.81 2.46 -2.47
N GLY A 99 0.91 1.15 -2.45
CA GLY A 99 2.20 0.51 -2.73
C GLY A 99 2.08 -0.96 -3.05
N LEU A 100 3.16 -1.49 -3.61
CA LEU A 100 3.39 -2.91 -3.81
C LEU A 100 4.27 -3.44 -2.69
N ILE A 101 3.91 -4.56 -2.11
CA ILE A 101 4.61 -5.21 -1.00
C ILE A 101 4.98 -6.62 -1.47
N ASN A 102 6.26 -6.93 -1.42
CA ASN A 102 6.77 -8.24 -1.83
C ASN A 102 6.84 -9.17 -0.61
N ARG A 103 5.68 -9.73 -0.24
CA ARG A 103 5.54 -10.66 0.89
C ARG A 103 4.75 -11.93 0.58
N LEU A 104 4.38 -12.09 -0.68
CA LEU A 104 3.69 -13.26 -1.20
C LEU A 104 4.69 -14.22 -1.87
N GLU A 105 4.19 -15.27 -2.49
CA GLU A 105 4.98 -16.18 -3.32
C GLU A 105 5.61 -15.46 -4.53
N PRO A 106 6.74 -15.93 -5.07
CA PRO A 106 7.33 -15.36 -6.29
C PRO A 106 6.32 -15.22 -7.42
N GLY A 107 6.39 -14.12 -8.16
CA GLY A 107 5.44 -13.76 -9.19
C GLY A 107 4.24 -12.93 -8.68
N TRP A 108 4.03 -12.83 -7.37
CA TRP A 108 2.88 -12.11 -6.80
C TRP A 108 3.31 -10.99 -5.85
N LEU A 109 2.66 -9.83 -6.01
CA LEU A 109 2.84 -8.68 -5.12
C LEU A 109 1.52 -8.32 -4.45
N GLU A 110 1.58 -7.91 -3.19
CA GLU A 110 0.40 -7.40 -2.50
C GLU A 110 0.28 -5.90 -2.69
N ILE A 111 -0.95 -5.41 -2.90
CA ILE A 111 -1.25 -3.98 -2.95
C ILE A 111 -1.85 -3.56 -1.60
N GLY A 112 -1.16 -2.61 -0.94
CA GLY A 112 -1.66 -1.91 0.24
C GLY A 112 -2.01 -0.46 -0.08
N TYR A 113 -3.05 0.07 0.57
CA TYR A 113 -3.46 1.48 0.41
C TYR A 113 -4.24 1.99 1.62
N TRP A 114 -4.21 3.29 1.79
CA TRP A 114 -5.17 4.03 2.59
C TRP A 114 -5.39 5.43 2.00
N VAL A 115 -6.53 6.03 2.32
CA VAL A 115 -6.92 7.36 1.85
C VAL A 115 -7.33 8.23 3.03
N ARG A 116 -6.88 9.48 3.03
CA ARG A 116 -7.22 10.54 3.98
C ARG A 116 -8.73 10.68 4.10
N THR A 117 -9.25 10.71 5.32
CA THR A 117 -10.70 10.72 5.59
C THR A 117 -11.45 11.83 4.84
N PRO A 118 -10.98 13.12 4.85
CA PRO A 118 -11.65 14.18 4.07
C PRO A 118 -11.61 14.00 2.55
N ALA A 119 -10.77 13.11 2.04
CA ALA A 119 -10.64 12.82 0.61
C ALA A 119 -11.40 11.55 0.17
N THR A 120 -12.08 10.86 1.10
CA THR A 120 -12.89 9.68 0.79
C THR A 120 -14.11 10.01 -0.10
N GLY A 121 -14.78 8.99 -0.64
CA GLY A 121 -15.93 9.19 -1.54
C GLY A 121 -15.59 9.50 -3.00
N LYS A 122 -14.36 9.89 -3.30
CA LYS A 122 -13.88 10.25 -4.65
C LYS A 122 -13.28 9.05 -5.42
N ARG A 123 -13.39 7.85 -4.89
CA ARG A 123 -12.80 6.61 -5.45
C ARG A 123 -11.27 6.66 -5.62
N LEU A 124 -10.57 7.48 -4.80
CA LEU A 124 -9.12 7.69 -4.94
C LEU A 124 -8.33 6.40 -4.76
N ALA A 125 -8.65 5.57 -3.75
CA ALA A 125 -7.99 4.27 -3.56
C ALA A 125 -8.08 3.41 -4.83
N ARG A 126 -9.28 3.28 -5.42
CA ARG A 126 -9.48 2.49 -6.64
C ARG A 126 -8.71 3.06 -7.83
N ARG A 127 -8.71 4.38 -8.03
CA ARG A 127 -7.99 5.03 -9.13
C ARG A 127 -6.48 4.91 -8.96
N ALA A 128 -5.97 5.08 -7.75
CA ALA A 128 -4.56 4.88 -7.41
C ALA A 128 -4.12 3.43 -7.63
N THR A 129 -4.93 2.47 -7.16
CA THR A 129 -4.68 1.04 -7.36
C THR A 129 -4.69 0.68 -8.86
N ALA A 130 -5.65 1.19 -9.64
CA ALA A 130 -5.68 0.97 -11.08
C ALA A 130 -4.43 1.50 -11.79
N ALA A 131 -3.98 2.71 -11.45
CA ALA A 131 -2.76 3.29 -12.00
C ALA A 131 -1.50 2.47 -11.63
N LEU A 132 -1.45 1.97 -10.41
CA LEU A 132 -0.35 1.12 -9.95
C LEU A 132 -0.34 -0.23 -10.67
N ILE A 133 -1.50 -0.87 -10.87
CA ILE A 133 -1.65 -2.12 -11.63
C ILE A 133 -1.13 -1.94 -13.05
N GLU A 134 -1.51 -0.85 -13.72
CA GLU A 134 -1.08 -0.60 -15.10
C GLU A 134 0.44 -0.36 -15.19
N ALA A 135 1.01 0.36 -14.22
CA ALA A 135 2.45 0.52 -14.11
C ALA A 135 3.15 -0.82 -13.84
N THR A 136 2.56 -1.68 -13.01
CA THR A 136 3.08 -3.04 -12.75
C THR A 136 3.13 -3.87 -14.03
N ARG A 137 2.03 -3.92 -14.79
CA ARG A 137 1.99 -4.64 -16.09
C ARG A 137 3.06 -4.17 -17.07
N THR A 138 3.30 -2.85 -17.08
CA THR A 138 4.21 -2.24 -18.07
C THR A 138 5.67 -2.38 -17.68
N HIS A 139 5.99 -2.30 -16.38
CA HIS A 139 7.37 -2.12 -15.91
C HIS A 139 7.92 -3.28 -15.08
N LEU A 140 7.09 -4.22 -14.66
CA LEU A 140 7.49 -5.37 -13.85
C LEU A 140 7.08 -6.68 -14.54
N PRO A 141 7.75 -7.06 -15.63
CA PRO A 141 7.37 -8.23 -16.45
C PRO A 141 7.49 -9.56 -15.68
N GLU A 142 8.19 -9.58 -14.55
CA GLU A 142 8.32 -10.75 -13.68
C GLU A 142 7.07 -10.97 -12.81
N VAL A 143 6.18 -9.98 -12.72
CA VAL A 143 4.99 -10.04 -11.88
C VAL A 143 3.84 -10.68 -12.65
N GLU A 144 3.42 -11.86 -12.20
CA GLU A 144 2.33 -12.64 -12.76
C GLU A 144 0.96 -12.18 -12.27
N GLY A 145 0.91 -11.58 -11.08
CA GLY A 145 -0.33 -11.13 -10.49
C GLY A 145 -0.17 -10.23 -9.27
N VAL A 146 -1.28 -9.62 -8.89
CA VAL A 146 -1.36 -8.81 -7.67
C VAL A 146 -2.49 -9.29 -6.77
N ALA A 147 -2.32 -9.10 -5.47
CA ALA A 147 -3.34 -9.41 -4.48
C ALA A 147 -3.68 -8.19 -3.63
N ILE A 148 -4.89 -8.16 -3.10
CA ILE A 148 -5.33 -7.22 -2.07
C ILE A 148 -5.81 -8.04 -0.89
N HIS A 149 -5.30 -7.71 0.30
CA HIS A 149 -5.76 -8.23 1.56
C HIS A 149 -6.40 -7.09 2.36
N HIS A 150 -7.53 -7.33 2.97
CA HIS A 150 -8.16 -6.37 3.88
C HIS A 150 -8.88 -7.07 5.02
N ALA A 151 -8.93 -6.44 6.19
CA ALA A 151 -9.67 -6.98 7.33
C ALA A 151 -11.13 -7.27 6.96
N VAL A 152 -11.62 -8.43 7.37
CA VAL A 152 -13.03 -8.80 7.22
C VAL A 152 -13.91 -7.74 7.90
N GLY A 153 -14.94 -7.25 7.21
CA GLY A 153 -15.80 -6.15 7.66
C GLY A 153 -15.33 -4.75 7.23
N ASN A 154 -14.16 -4.60 6.61
CA ASN A 154 -13.74 -3.32 6.03
C ASN A 154 -14.35 -3.14 4.61
N ASP A 155 -15.64 -2.74 4.57
CA ASP A 155 -16.37 -2.59 3.31
C ASP A 155 -15.83 -1.49 2.40
N ALA A 156 -15.22 -0.45 2.98
CA ALA A 156 -14.56 0.61 2.22
C ALA A 156 -13.39 0.03 1.41
N SER A 157 -12.53 -0.76 2.05
CA SER A 157 -11.42 -1.44 1.37
C SER A 157 -11.92 -2.49 0.37
N ARG A 158 -12.93 -3.29 0.74
CA ARG A 158 -13.57 -4.29 -0.12
C ARG A 158 -14.05 -3.74 -1.46
N SER A 159 -14.52 -2.49 -1.48
CA SER A 159 -15.03 -1.85 -2.69
C SER A 159 -13.97 -1.68 -3.79
N VAL A 160 -12.68 -1.67 -3.43
CA VAL A 160 -11.56 -1.48 -4.38
C VAL A 160 -11.34 -2.72 -5.24
N PRO A 161 -11.09 -3.93 -4.68
CA PRO A 161 -10.87 -5.11 -5.49
C PRO A 161 -12.12 -5.46 -6.33
N ILE A 162 -13.34 -5.31 -5.79
CA ILE A 162 -14.57 -5.52 -6.57
C ILE A 162 -14.62 -4.58 -7.80
N GLY A 163 -14.28 -3.31 -7.61
CA GLY A 163 -14.30 -2.32 -8.69
C GLY A 163 -13.15 -2.42 -9.70
N LEU A 164 -12.23 -3.37 -9.51
CA LEU A 164 -11.06 -3.64 -10.36
C LEU A 164 -10.98 -5.10 -10.81
N ASP A 165 -12.11 -5.82 -10.76
CA ASP A 165 -12.28 -7.18 -11.27
C ASP A 165 -11.34 -8.22 -10.63
N PHE A 166 -10.91 -7.99 -9.38
CA PHE A 166 -10.23 -9.01 -8.61
C PHE A 166 -11.17 -10.16 -8.27
N VAL A 167 -10.64 -11.36 -8.26
CA VAL A 167 -11.36 -12.57 -7.84
C VAL A 167 -11.17 -12.76 -6.34
N TYR A 168 -12.27 -12.92 -5.60
CA TYR A 168 -12.22 -13.31 -4.21
C TYR A 168 -11.80 -14.77 -4.09
N VAL A 169 -10.76 -15.04 -3.30
CA VAL A 169 -10.20 -16.39 -3.15
C VAL A 169 -10.39 -16.99 -1.76
N GLY A 170 -10.95 -16.24 -0.82
CA GLY A 170 -11.23 -16.73 0.53
C GLY A 170 -10.77 -15.78 1.62
N GLU A 171 -10.68 -16.29 2.84
CA GLU A 171 -10.18 -15.57 4.00
C GLU A 171 -8.90 -16.23 4.50
N SER A 172 -7.94 -15.43 4.95
CA SER A 172 -6.78 -15.92 5.66
C SER A 172 -7.06 -15.97 7.16
N GLU A 173 -6.51 -17.00 7.83
CA GLU A 173 -6.54 -17.05 9.28
C GLU A 173 -5.65 -15.93 9.87
N PRO A 174 -6.02 -15.39 11.04
CA PRO A 174 -5.17 -14.46 11.76
C PRO A 174 -3.78 -15.04 12.02
N THR A 175 -2.76 -14.24 11.83
CA THR A 175 -1.37 -14.62 12.14
C THR A 175 -0.92 -13.83 13.35
N PRO A 176 -0.99 -14.38 14.59
CA PRO A 176 -0.77 -13.65 15.84
C PRO A 176 0.59 -12.96 15.93
N ASP A 177 1.61 -13.56 15.31
CA ASP A 177 2.99 -13.03 15.34
C ASP A 177 3.25 -11.92 14.31
N ARG A 178 2.24 -11.57 13.52
CA ARG A 178 2.35 -10.49 12.52
C ARG A 178 1.43 -9.33 12.90
N PRO A 179 1.97 -8.15 13.24
CA PRO A 179 1.19 -7.01 13.72
C PRO A 179 0.04 -6.59 12.81
N PHE A 180 0.18 -6.81 11.50
CA PHE A 180 -0.81 -6.41 10.48
C PHE A 180 -1.78 -7.53 10.09
N GLN A 181 -1.68 -8.73 10.68
CA GLN A 181 -2.50 -9.90 10.35
C GLN A 181 -3.12 -10.52 11.61
N GLN A 182 -3.49 -9.70 12.58
CA GLN A 182 -4.10 -10.15 13.85
C GLN A 182 -5.59 -10.46 13.71
N VAL A 183 -6.21 -10.11 12.59
CA VAL A 183 -7.60 -10.38 12.26
C VAL A 183 -7.67 -11.16 10.96
N ALA A 184 -8.78 -11.88 10.75
CA ALA A 184 -9.03 -12.52 9.46
C ALA A 184 -9.08 -11.49 8.34
N GLU A 185 -8.43 -11.78 7.23
CA GLU A 185 -8.39 -10.91 6.06
C GLU A 185 -9.08 -11.58 4.87
N ALA A 186 -9.91 -10.83 4.19
CA ALA A 186 -10.45 -11.21 2.89
C ALA A 186 -9.34 -11.05 1.83
N VAL A 187 -9.11 -12.10 1.06
CA VAL A 187 -8.04 -12.20 0.05
C VAL A 187 -8.63 -12.13 -1.35
N TRP A 188 -8.09 -11.23 -2.15
CA TRP A 188 -8.47 -11.00 -3.53
C TRP A 188 -7.27 -11.08 -4.43
N ARG A 189 -7.42 -11.69 -5.62
CA ARG A 189 -6.32 -11.87 -6.58
C ARG A 189 -6.71 -11.39 -7.97
N LEU A 190 -5.74 -10.81 -8.69
CA LEU A 190 -5.86 -10.39 -10.07
C LEU A 190 -4.62 -10.87 -10.84
N PRO A 191 -4.71 -11.86 -11.73
CA PRO A 191 -3.66 -12.18 -12.68
C PRO A 191 -3.39 -11.00 -13.62
N LEU A 192 -2.13 -10.77 -13.97
CA LEU A 192 -1.71 -9.67 -14.86
C LEU A 192 -1.32 -10.15 -16.26
N LEU A 193 -1.13 -11.45 -16.44
CA LEU A 193 -0.79 -12.11 -17.71
C LEU A 193 -2.04 -12.55 -18.45
#